data_1025ffbf0b17b429ecddd06c4a6a7754
#
_entry.id   1025ffbf0b17b429ecddd06c4a6a7754
#
_cell.length_a   1.000
_cell.length_b   1.000
_cell.length_c   1.000
_cell.angle_alpha   90.00
_cell.angle_beta   90.00
_cell.angle_gamma   90.00
#
_symmetry.space_group_name_H-M   'P 1'
#
loop_
_entity.id
_entity.type
_entity.pdbx_description
1 polymer ?
#
loop_
_entity_poly.entity_id
_entity_poly.type
_entity_poly.pdbx_seq_one_letter_code
_entity_poly.pdbx_strand_id
1 'polypeptide(L)'
;GGFMLNVSELWTAVEINSNIIFMVMNDKGYGVIKHIQDSLYEGRRNFADLQVPNFKELADTVKMKYLIVKSSSEFENILKKAFNLSGPVLLEIDINSIGELPRYFIPPPFTEK
;
A
#
# COMPACT_ATOMS: atom_id res chain seq x y z
N GLY A 1 2.92 -3.77 5.17
CA GLY A 1 2.76 -4.60 6.39
C GLY A 1 1.31 -4.98 6.62
N GLY A 2 0.46 -4.06 7.05
CA GLY A 2 -0.91 -4.37 7.48
C GLY A 2 -1.79 -5.10 6.47
N PHE A 3 -1.68 -4.78 5.19
CA PHE A 3 -2.44 -5.46 4.13
C PHE A 3 -2.22 -6.98 4.13
N MET A 4 -0.96 -7.42 4.33
CA MET A 4 -0.61 -8.83 4.27
C MET A 4 -1.16 -9.66 5.44
N LEU A 5 -1.58 -9.02 6.54
CA LEU A 5 -2.19 -9.73 7.68
C LEU A 5 -3.57 -10.34 7.32
N ASN A 6 -4.26 -9.76 6.35
CA ASN A 6 -5.59 -10.20 5.91
C ASN A 6 -5.63 -10.51 4.42
N VAL A 7 -4.52 -10.90 3.83
CA VAL A 7 -4.41 -11.17 2.39
C VAL A 7 -5.36 -12.28 1.91
N SER A 8 -5.75 -13.19 2.79
CA SER A 8 -6.73 -14.25 2.51
C SER A 8 -8.11 -13.72 2.11
N GLU A 9 -8.48 -12.50 2.55
CA GLU A 9 -9.76 -11.89 2.20
C GLU A 9 -9.88 -11.51 0.73
N LEU A 10 -8.78 -11.42 0.01
CA LEU A 10 -8.80 -11.27 -1.46
C LEU A 10 -9.51 -12.45 -2.12
N TRP A 11 -9.25 -13.66 -1.62
CA TRP A 11 -9.88 -14.87 -2.11
C TRP A 11 -11.39 -14.86 -1.88
N THR A 12 -11.82 -14.51 -0.68
CA THR A 12 -13.23 -14.36 -0.33
C THR A 12 -13.92 -13.34 -1.25
N ALA A 13 -13.28 -12.18 -1.49
CA ALA A 13 -13.85 -11.16 -2.38
C ALA A 13 -14.05 -11.67 -3.82
N VAL A 14 -13.13 -12.48 -4.32
CA VAL A 14 -13.24 -13.11 -5.64
C VAL A 14 -14.35 -14.15 -5.68
N GLU A 15 -14.45 -15.01 -4.66
CA GLU A 15 -15.48 -16.05 -4.59
C GLU A 15 -16.91 -15.49 -4.62
N ILE A 16 -17.15 -14.40 -3.89
CA ILE A 16 -18.48 -13.75 -3.85
C ILE A 16 -18.65 -12.68 -4.94
N ASN A 17 -17.63 -12.49 -5.79
CA ASN A 17 -17.59 -11.48 -6.86
C ASN A 17 -18.00 -10.07 -6.37
N SER A 18 -17.49 -9.66 -5.23
CA SER A 18 -17.82 -8.36 -4.63
C SER A 18 -17.25 -7.19 -5.44
N ASN A 19 -18.04 -6.12 -5.58
CA ASN A 19 -17.57 -4.87 -6.21
C ASN A 19 -16.79 -4.03 -5.18
N ILE A 20 -15.55 -4.41 -4.92
CA ILE A 20 -14.67 -3.75 -3.96
C ILE A 20 -13.32 -3.39 -4.61
N ILE A 21 -12.76 -2.26 -4.24
CA ILE A 21 -11.41 -1.86 -4.62
C ILE A 21 -10.53 -1.96 -3.38
N PHE A 22 -9.57 -2.89 -3.41
CA PHE A 22 -8.50 -2.98 -2.42
C PHE A 22 -7.38 -2.01 -2.82
N MET A 23 -7.30 -0.87 -2.15
CA MET A 23 -6.26 0.11 -2.40
C MET A 23 -5.07 -0.14 -1.49
N VAL A 24 -3.94 -0.58 -2.07
CA VAL A 24 -2.72 -0.92 -1.35
C VAL A 24 -1.69 0.20 -1.53
N MET A 25 -1.41 0.90 -0.43
CA MET A 25 -0.33 1.88 -0.37
C MET A 25 1.00 1.14 -0.19
N ASN A 26 1.77 0.97 -1.27
CA ASN A 26 3.02 0.21 -1.25
C ASN A 26 4.23 1.14 -1.10
N ASP A 27 4.76 1.22 0.11
CA ASP A 27 5.99 1.96 0.47
C ASP A 27 7.22 1.04 0.58
N LYS A 28 7.06 -0.24 0.25
CA LYS A 28 8.10 -1.29 0.31
C LYS A 28 8.74 -1.44 1.68
N GLY A 29 7.98 -1.14 2.74
CA GLY A 29 8.50 -1.23 4.09
C GLY A 29 7.49 -0.84 5.16
N TYR A 30 8.02 -0.51 6.31
CA TYR A 30 7.29 0.10 7.41
C TYR A 30 7.55 1.62 7.41
N GLY A 31 6.85 2.37 6.55
CA GLY A 31 7.10 3.80 6.32
C GLY A 31 7.13 4.62 7.60
N VAL A 32 6.15 4.43 8.50
CA VAL A 32 6.11 5.14 9.80
C VAL A 32 7.33 4.80 10.66
N ILE A 33 7.73 3.52 10.70
CA ILE A 33 8.93 3.09 11.45
C ILE A 33 10.19 3.74 10.86
N LYS A 34 10.32 3.80 9.53
CA LYS A 34 11.43 4.49 8.87
C LYS A 34 11.51 5.96 9.30
N HIS A 35 10.38 6.68 9.30
CA HIS A 35 10.33 8.07 9.75
C HIS A 35 10.73 8.25 11.21
N ILE A 36 10.27 7.36 12.08
CA ILE A 36 10.65 7.37 13.50
C ILE A 36 12.17 7.12 13.65
N GLN A 37 12.70 6.12 12.95
CA GLN A 37 14.12 5.81 13.00
C GLN A 37 14.99 6.95 12.45
N ASP A 38 14.56 7.60 11.37
CA ASP A 38 15.25 8.74 10.82
C ASP A 38 15.27 9.92 11.79
N SER A 39 14.16 10.17 12.48
CA SER A 39 14.03 11.32 13.39
C SER A 39 14.72 11.13 14.73
N LEU A 40 14.64 9.92 15.30
CA LEU A 40 15.15 9.66 16.66
C LEU A 40 16.53 9.01 16.69
N TYR A 41 16.93 8.35 15.61
CA TYR A 41 18.17 7.57 15.55
C TYR A 41 19.09 7.98 14.41
N GLU A 42 19.02 9.24 13.97
CA GLU A 42 19.92 9.81 12.97
C GLU A 42 19.99 9.01 11.66
N GLY A 43 18.85 8.46 11.22
CA GLY A 43 18.76 7.66 10.01
C GLY A 43 19.27 6.22 10.15
N ARG A 44 19.59 5.75 11.34
CA ARG A 44 19.96 4.36 11.61
C ARG A 44 18.72 3.46 11.54
N ARG A 45 18.42 2.98 10.32
CA ARG A 45 17.26 2.12 10.06
C ARG A 45 17.61 0.65 10.29
N ASN A 46 16.76 -0.06 11.03
CA ASN A 46 16.85 -1.50 11.24
C ASN A 46 15.49 -2.15 11.03
N PHE A 47 15.43 -3.22 10.23
CA PHE A 47 14.23 -4.02 9.96
C PHE A 47 13.02 -3.22 9.46
N ALA A 48 13.22 -2.05 8.88
CA ALA A 48 12.16 -1.19 8.36
C ALA A 48 11.90 -1.39 6.86
N ASP A 49 12.84 -1.96 6.12
CA ASP A 49 12.67 -2.40 4.74
C ASP A 49 12.14 -3.82 4.69
N LEU A 50 11.17 -4.07 3.81
CA LEU A 50 10.53 -5.36 3.65
C LEU A 50 10.69 -5.85 2.21
N GLN A 51 10.84 -7.17 2.09
CA GLN A 51 10.55 -7.83 0.82
C GLN A 51 9.03 -7.93 0.68
N VAL A 52 8.47 -7.07 -0.16
CA VAL A 52 7.02 -7.09 -0.43
C VAL A 52 6.72 -8.06 -1.57
N PRO A 53 5.53 -8.70 -1.58
CA PRO A 53 5.12 -9.53 -2.70
C PRO A 53 4.96 -8.70 -3.96
N ASN A 54 5.07 -9.34 -5.12
CA ASN A 54 4.61 -8.76 -6.36
C ASN A 54 3.08 -8.76 -6.36
N PHE A 55 2.47 -7.58 -6.17
CA PHE A 55 1.02 -7.45 -6.06
C PHE A 55 0.28 -7.83 -7.34
N LYS A 56 0.91 -7.67 -8.52
CA LYS A 56 0.33 -8.15 -9.77
C LYS A 56 0.23 -9.68 -9.78
N GLU A 57 1.29 -10.38 -9.42
CA GLU A 57 1.30 -11.84 -9.34
C GLU A 57 0.34 -12.36 -8.27
N LEU A 58 0.23 -11.64 -7.15
CA LEU A 58 -0.75 -11.95 -6.10
C LEU A 58 -2.18 -11.84 -6.63
N ALA A 59 -2.50 -10.75 -7.34
CA ALA A 59 -3.81 -10.57 -7.97
C ALA A 59 -4.08 -11.65 -9.02
N ASP A 60 -3.10 -11.98 -9.86
CA ASP A 60 -3.21 -13.04 -10.86
C ASP A 60 -3.48 -14.41 -10.21
N THR A 61 -2.83 -14.70 -9.06
CA THR A 61 -3.02 -15.95 -8.30
C THR A 61 -4.46 -16.13 -7.84
N VAL A 62 -5.09 -15.05 -7.35
CA VAL A 62 -6.49 -15.07 -6.91
C VAL A 62 -7.49 -14.73 -8.03
N LYS A 63 -7.01 -14.54 -9.27
CA LYS A 63 -7.83 -14.15 -10.45
C LYS A 63 -8.54 -12.80 -10.27
N MET A 64 -7.92 -11.87 -9.56
CA MET A 64 -8.41 -10.52 -9.34
C MET A 64 -7.86 -9.56 -10.39
N LYS A 65 -8.62 -8.56 -10.79
CA LYS A 65 -8.14 -7.49 -11.66
C LYS A 65 -7.12 -6.63 -10.92
N TYR A 66 -6.06 -6.23 -11.63
CA TYR A 66 -4.98 -5.45 -11.06
C TYR A 66 -4.77 -4.14 -11.82
N LEU A 67 -4.58 -3.07 -11.08
CA LEU A 67 -4.18 -1.75 -11.58
C LEU A 67 -3.06 -1.20 -10.69
N ILE A 68 -2.22 -0.32 -11.26
CA ILE A 68 -1.14 0.34 -10.53
C ILE A 68 -1.10 1.82 -10.84
N VAL A 69 -0.84 2.64 -9.83
CA VAL A 69 -0.57 4.08 -9.93
C VAL A 69 0.90 4.32 -9.62
N LYS A 70 1.61 4.95 -10.56
CA LYS A 70 3.04 5.29 -10.43
C LYS A 70 3.30 6.80 -10.45
N SER A 71 2.27 7.61 -10.68
CA SER A 71 2.37 9.06 -10.63
C SER A 71 1.08 9.67 -10.10
N SER A 72 1.17 10.82 -9.44
CA SER A 72 -0.01 11.55 -8.97
C SER A 72 -0.93 11.99 -10.10
N SER A 73 -0.37 12.29 -11.27
CA SER A 73 -1.14 12.76 -12.45
C SER A 73 -2.05 11.69 -13.05
N GLU A 74 -1.73 10.39 -12.88
CA GLU A 74 -2.56 9.30 -13.42
C GLU A 74 -3.58 8.77 -12.41
N PHE A 75 -3.48 9.16 -11.14
CA PHE A 75 -4.30 8.61 -10.06
C PHE A 75 -5.80 8.67 -10.35
N GLU A 76 -6.29 9.87 -10.73
CA GLU A 76 -7.72 10.07 -11.00
C GLU A 76 -8.23 9.17 -12.13
N ASN A 77 -7.47 9.07 -13.22
CA ASN A 77 -7.85 8.28 -14.37
C ASN A 77 -7.86 6.78 -14.06
N ILE A 78 -6.86 6.31 -13.32
CA ILE A 78 -6.78 4.90 -12.92
C ILE A 78 -7.87 4.56 -11.89
N LEU A 79 -8.16 5.46 -10.96
CA LEU A 79 -9.25 5.27 -10.00
C LEU A 79 -10.62 5.20 -10.70
N LYS A 80 -10.90 6.10 -11.65
CA LYS A 80 -12.11 6.03 -12.49
C LYS A 80 -12.19 4.70 -13.24
N LYS A 81 -11.07 4.23 -13.80
CA LYS A 81 -11.00 2.92 -14.45
C LYS A 81 -11.35 1.80 -13.46
N ALA A 82 -10.81 1.84 -12.24
CA ALA A 82 -11.13 0.84 -11.22
C ALA A 82 -12.62 0.80 -10.88
N PHE A 83 -13.28 1.96 -10.74
CA PHE A 83 -14.72 2.04 -10.48
C PHE A 83 -15.59 1.48 -11.62
N ASN A 84 -15.11 1.53 -12.86
CA ASN A 84 -15.83 1.00 -14.01
C ASN A 84 -15.63 -0.51 -14.23
N LEU A 85 -14.75 -1.14 -13.46
CA LEU A 85 -14.56 -2.59 -13.52
C LEU A 85 -15.60 -3.31 -12.64
N SER A 86 -16.14 -4.40 -13.13
CA SER A 86 -16.98 -5.29 -12.33
C SER A 86 -16.13 -6.27 -11.53
N GLY A 87 -16.60 -6.64 -10.35
CA GLY A 87 -15.91 -7.55 -9.44
C GLY A 87 -14.75 -6.86 -8.69
N PRO A 88 -14.03 -7.61 -7.87
CA PRO A 88 -12.98 -7.05 -7.02
C PRO A 88 -11.75 -6.62 -7.83
N VAL A 89 -11.14 -5.53 -7.39
CA VAL A 89 -9.95 -4.93 -8.03
C VAL A 89 -8.87 -4.70 -6.98
N LEU A 90 -7.65 -5.09 -7.26
CA LEU A 90 -6.47 -4.71 -6.49
C LEU A 90 -5.81 -3.50 -7.15
N LEU A 91 -5.85 -2.36 -6.48
CA LEU A 91 -5.24 -1.12 -6.91
C LEU A 91 -3.99 -0.85 -6.08
N GLU A 92 -2.82 -1.04 -6.67
CA GLU A 92 -1.55 -0.70 -6.03
C GLU A 92 -1.20 0.78 -6.27
N ILE A 93 -0.82 1.47 -5.21
CA ILE A 93 -0.24 2.80 -5.28
C ILE A 93 1.23 2.70 -4.90
N ASP A 94 2.13 2.84 -5.87
CA ASP A 94 3.57 2.84 -5.64
C ASP A 94 4.00 4.18 -5.03
N ILE A 95 4.01 4.24 -3.71
CA ILE A 95 4.34 5.45 -2.96
C ILE A 95 5.73 5.99 -3.31
N ASN A 96 6.69 5.10 -3.54
CA ASN A 96 8.06 5.51 -3.86
C ASN A 96 8.17 6.16 -5.25
N SER A 97 7.25 5.85 -6.17
CA SER A 97 7.20 6.47 -7.51
C SER A 97 6.42 7.79 -7.53
N ILE A 98 5.45 7.97 -6.61
CA ILE A 98 4.62 9.18 -6.53
C ILE A 98 5.41 10.35 -5.93
N GLY A 99 6.32 10.07 -5.03
CA GLY A 99 7.14 11.08 -4.34
C GLY A 99 7.17 10.90 -2.83
N GLU A 100 7.98 11.69 -2.16
CA GLU A 100 8.07 11.64 -0.70
C GLU A 100 6.75 12.08 -0.06
N LEU A 101 6.33 11.34 0.96
CA LEU A 101 5.23 11.78 1.82
C LEU A 101 5.61 13.10 2.50
N PRO A 102 4.66 14.04 2.68
CA PRO A 102 4.93 15.28 3.40
C PRO A 102 5.54 14.97 4.77
N ARG A 103 6.64 15.64 5.12
CA ARG A 103 7.37 15.45 6.38
C ARG A 103 6.61 16.01 7.60
N TYR A 104 5.29 15.93 7.63
CA TYR A 104 4.47 16.49 8.72
C TYR A 104 4.13 15.48 9.81
N PHE A 105 4.80 14.30 9.83
CA PHE A 105 4.64 13.42 10.97
C PHE A 105 5.45 13.99 12.14
N ILE A 106 4.76 14.73 13.01
CA ILE A 106 5.28 15.07 14.34
C ILE A 106 4.92 13.85 15.21
N PRO A 107 5.90 13.04 15.65
CA PRO A 107 5.61 11.95 16.56
C PRO A 107 4.97 12.55 17.83
N PRO A 108 3.98 11.87 18.43
CA PRO A 108 3.43 12.32 19.69
C PRO A 108 4.56 12.47 20.71
N PRO A 109 4.55 13.51 21.55
CA PRO A 109 5.57 13.68 22.56
C PRO A 109 5.61 12.42 23.42
N PHE A 110 6.79 11.79 23.46
CA PHE A 110 7.01 10.72 24.43
C PHE A 110 6.93 11.39 25.81
N THR A 111 5.84 11.12 26.53
CA THR A 111 5.81 11.45 27.94
C THR A 111 6.80 10.51 28.62
N GLU A 112 7.96 11.04 29.00
CA GLU A 112 8.84 10.36 29.94
C GLU A 112 8.01 10.03 31.19
N LYS A 113 7.96 8.74 31.52
CA LYS A 113 7.40 8.26 32.77
C LYS A 113 8.45 8.33 33.85
#